data_69a5d0e91a46918758fb842867243541
#
_entry.id   69a5d0e91a46918758fb842867243541
#
_cell.length_a   1.000
_cell.length_b   1.000
_cell.length_c   1.000
_cell.angle_alpha   90.00
_cell.angle_beta   90.00
_cell.angle_gamma   90.00
#
_symmetry.space_group_name_H-M   'P 1'
#
loop_
_entity.id
_entity.type
_entity.pdbx_description
1 polymer ?
#
loop_
_entity_poly.entity_id
_entity_poly.type
_entity_poly.pdbx_seq_one_letter_code
_entity_poly.pdbx_strand_id
1 'polypeptide(L)'
;MLNFLSQYQLNLMLALEGICGIIAFLVMLTKNLCPARKFSIFFIEVNSFLLILSNRLGVIYIGQPGDFAWWISRSAKFGSYLFALTVIYSFNVFLCDLIKHECGAKKIPLILKITKLVLLLGVCVLIVSQFTGFYYTFDDANNYHRGSGRTIAYLFSLVSLALQLICVIQYYKKIPRKIKIPIILFIIIPCIAVTMQGVWKGLYLGVMTTVGMSIVLYVFIIQEMNEEVERAHKLEVELLNRYKKELEHTVEIRTHELKVANQKAARLLLNILPSDIARELTEHPGHVISKKYPNATVLFTDIVGFTKMSSLMSAEQTVTMLNKMVSIFDDRAKREGIEKIKTIGDAYMAATGLTENSGSDSAVKMIRFAKGLIEDVKKFNETLSVKLEIRIGINSGELVAGVIGKTKFIYDVWGDTVNVASRMESTGDAMRVHVSEATYIQTKDAFSFTDCVKVEVKGKGEMNSYYV
;
A
#
# COMPACT_ATOMS: atom_id res chain seq x y z
N MET A 1 39.90 -25.72 -45.33
CA MET A 1 39.41 -25.67 -43.92
C MET A 1 40.31 -26.44 -42.97
N LEU A 2 40.66 -27.69 -43.23
CA LEU A 2 41.53 -28.50 -42.31
C LEU A 2 42.95 -27.92 -42.16
N ASN A 3 43.61 -27.49 -43.20
CA ASN A 3 44.93 -26.82 -43.15
C ASN A 3 44.85 -25.48 -42.38
N PHE A 4 43.76 -24.74 -42.49
CA PHE A 4 43.53 -23.55 -41.73
C PHE A 4 43.36 -23.89 -40.21
N LEU A 5 42.55 -24.87 -39.87
CA LEU A 5 42.38 -25.33 -38.50
C LEU A 5 43.69 -25.81 -37.88
N SER A 6 44.51 -26.54 -38.61
CA SER A 6 45.83 -27.01 -38.15
C SER A 6 46.78 -25.84 -37.88
N GLN A 7 46.75 -24.82 -38.72
CA GLN A 7 47.63 -23.65 -38.60
C GLN A 7 47.19 -22.73 -37.46
N TYR A 8 45.87 -22.54 -37.24
CA TYR A 8 45.33 -21.55 -36.28
C TYR A 8 44.77 -22.18 -34.99
N GLN A 9 44.93 -23.51 -34.81
CA GLN A 9 44.34 -24.19 -33.63
C GLN A 9 44.81 -23.65 -32.29
N LEU A 10 46.07 -23.23 -32.16
CA LEU A 10 46.61 -22.67 -30.91
C LEU A 10 45.97 -21.33 -30.55
N ASN A 11 45.73 -20.49 -31.58
CA ASN A 11 45.06 -19.21 -31.40
C ASN A 11 43.57 -19.41 -31.05
N LEU A 12 42.93 -20.38 -31.68
CA LEU A 12 41.54 -20.71 -31.36
C LEU A 12 41.42 -21.30 -29.96
N MET A 13 42.36 -22.17 -29.54
CA MET A 13 42.44 -22.66 -28.15
C MET A 13 42.61 -21.53 -27.17
N LEU A 14 43.49 -20.55 -27.42
CA LEU A 14 43.70 -19.39 -26.57
C LEU A 14 42.43 -18.54 -26.44
N ALA A 15 41.72 -18.28 -27.55
CA ALA A 15 40.46 -17.57 -27.55
C ALA A 15 39.39 -18.26 -26.71
N LEU A 16 39.20 -19.58 -26.90
CA LEU A 16 38.23 -20.36 -26.14
C LEU A 16 38.60 -20.43 -24.65
N GLU A 17 39.88 -20.54 -24.32
CA GLU A 17 40.42 -20.48 -22.95
C GLU A 17 40.02 -19.14 -22.26
N GLY A 18 40.29 -18.01 -22.94
CA GLY A 18 39.91 -16.69 -22.43
C GLY A 18 38.41 -16.52 -22.21
N ILE A 19 37.59 -17.02 -23.15
CA ILE A 19 36.11 -16.97 -23.02
C ILE A 19 35.62 -17.77 -21.82
N CYS A 20 36.12 -19.02 -21.63
CA CYS A 20 35.73 -19.82 -20.47
C CYS A 20 36.12 -19.16 -19.14
N GLY A 21 37.31 -18.56 -19.07
CA GLY A 21 37.74 -17.83 -17.88
C GLY A 21 36.82 -16.63 -17.55
N ILE A 22 36.46 -15.86 -18.58
CA ILE A 22 35.51 -14.74 -18.43
C ILE A 22 34.12 -15.26 -17.99
N ILE A 23 33.62 -16.31 -18.62
CA ILE A 23 32.32 -16.88 -18.26
C ILE A 23 32.33 -17.42 -16.82
N ALA A 24 33.38 -18.12 -16.40
CA ALA A 24 33.50 -18.60 -15.03
C ALA A 24 33.42 -17.44 -14.03
N PHE A 25 34.10 -16.32 -14.31
CA PHE A 25 34.02 -15.11 -13.50
C PHE A 25 32.61 -14.51 -13.51
N LEU A 26 31.97 -14.34 -14.67
CA LEU A 26 30.62 -13.80 -14.79
C LEU A 26 29.57 -14.66 -14.06
N VAL A 27 29.69 -15.99 -14.12
CA VAL A 27 28.82 -16.91 -13.39
C VAL A 27 28.86 -16.60 -11.89
N MET A 28 30.04 -16.34 -11.33
CA MET A 28 30.18 -16.02 -9.90
C MET A 28 29.49 -14.70 -9.52
N LEU A 29 29.42 -13.75 -10.42
CA LEU A 29 28.73 -12.47 -10.21
C LEU A 29 27.20 -12.56 -10.38
N THR A 30 26.69 -13.57 -11.04
CA THR A 30 25.26 -13.71 -11.33
C THR A 30 24.47 -13.94 -10.04
N LYS A 31 23.50 -13.06 -9.71
CA LYS A 31 22.69 -13.14 -8.48
C LYS A 31 21.48 -14.07 -8.58
N ASN A 32 20.91 -14.21 -9.76
CA ASN A 32 19.60 -14.88 -9.97
C ASN A 32 19.68 -16.39 -10.18
N LEU A 33 20.87 -16.99 -10.19
CA LEU A 33 21.05 -18.45 -10.26
C LEU A 33 21.00 -19.06 -8.86
N CYS A 34 20.29 -20.20 -8.73
CA CYS A 34 20.35 -20.97 -7.49
C CYS A 34 21.80 -21.45 -7.24
N PRO A 35 22.25 -21.50 -5.97
CA PRO A 35 23.66 -21.81 -5.65
C PRO A 35 24.17 -23.10 -6.30
N ALA A 36 23.38 -24.18 -6.29
CA ALA A 36 23.79 -25.45 -6.86
C ALA A 36 24.03 -25.37 -8.38
N ARG A 37 23.15 -24.68 -9.13
CA ARG A 37 23.29 -24.44 -10.57
C ARG A 37 24.46 -23.54 -10.87
N LYS A 38 24.63 -22.48 -10.10
CA LYS A 38 25.75 -21.54 -10.20
C LYS A 38 27.09 -22.27 -10.07
N PHE A 39 27.25 -23.08 -9.02
CA PHE A 39 28.46 -23.88 -8.83
C PHE A 39 28.69 -24.91 -9.94
N SER A 40 27.65 -25.61 -10.41
CA SER A 40 27.83 -26.59 -11.47
C SER A 40 28.28 -25.96 -12.78
N ILE A 41 27.72 -24.82 -13.19
CA ILE A 41 28.13 -24.08 -14.39
C ILE A 41 29.57 -23.55 -14.22
N PHE A 42 29.87 -22.93 -13.06
CA PHE A 42 31.19 -22.45 -12.75
C PHE A 42 32.26 -23.56 -12.90
N PHE A 43 31.99 -24.75 -12.35
CA PHE A 43 32.91 -25.90 -12.50
C PHE A 43 32.99 -26.43 -13.91
N ILE A 44 31.91 -26.40 -14.72
CA ILE A 44 31.97 -26.73 -16.14
C ILE A 44 32.97 -25.82 -16.85
N GLU A 45 32.87 -24.52 -16.66
CA GLU A 45 33.72 -23.53 -17.33
C GLU A 45 35.17 -23.56 -16.85
N VAL A 46 35.40 -23.69 -15.53
CA VAL A 46 36.75 -23.84 -14.98
C VAL A 46 37.42 -25.12 -15.47
N ASN A 47 36.73 -26.23 -15.47
CA ASN A 47 37.30 -27.47 -15.99
C ASN A 47 37.49 -27.43 -17.52
N SER A 48 36.61 -26.74 -18.27
CA SER A 48 36.78 -26.47 -19.69
C SER A 48 37.99 -25.59 -19.98
N PHE A 49 38.22 -24.55 -19.19
CA PHE A 49 39.41 -23.72 -19.23
C PHE A 49 40.68 -24.54 -19.00
N LEU A 50 40.71 -25.36 -17.93
CA LEU A 50 41.86 -26.19 -17.58
C LEU A 50 42.10 -27.33 -18.62
N LEU A 51 41.05 -27.86 -19.22
CA LEU A 51 41.12 -28.84 -20.28
C LEU A 51 41.82 -28.26 -21.52
N ILE A 52 41.41 -27.09 -21.98
CA ILE A 52 41.97 -26.49 -23.19
C ILE A 52 43.37 -25.97 -22.93
N LEU A 53 43.64 -25.35 -21.77
CA LEU A 53 44.99 -24.97 -21.33
C LEU A 53 45.94 -26.14 -21.33
N SER A 54 45.56 -27.25 -20.71
CA SER A 54 46.38 -28.49 -20.69
C SER A 54 46.70 -29.02 -22.09
N ASN A 55 45.70 -29.04 -22.99
CA ASN A 55 45.95 -29.46 -24.37
C ASN A 55 46.86 -28.50 -25.13
N ARG A 56 46.67 -27.18 -24.97
CA ARG A 56 47.50 -26.14 -25.60
C ARG A 56 48.95 -26.21 -25.11
N LEU A 57 49.17 -26.33 -23.82
CA LEU A 57 50.50 -26.52 -23.27
C LEU A 57 51.19 -27.82 -23.79
N GLY A 58 50.40 -28.90 -23.88
CA GLY A 58 50.89 -30.14 -24.47
C GLY A 58 51.33 -29.98 -25.92
N VAL A 59 50.62 -29.20 -26.75
CA VAL A 59 50.99 -28.94 -28.14
C VAL A 59 52.29 -28.10 -28.21
N ILE A 60 52.49 -27.18 -27.28
CA ILE A 60 53.66 -26.30 -27.29
C ILE A 60 54.94 -26.98 -26.80
N TYR A 61 54.87 -27.77 -25.73
CA TYR A 61 56.07 -28.25 -25.01
C TYR A 61 56.41 -29.73 -25.28
N ILE A 62 55.55 -30.59 -25.83
CA ILE A 62 55.88 -31.97 -26.22
C ILE A 62 56.96 -31.94 -27.30
N GLY A 63 58.03 -32.71 -27.10
CA GLY A 63 59.19 -32.74 -27.99
C GLY A 63 60.19 -31.60 -27.82
N GLN A 64 59.96 -30.65 -26.90
CA GLN A 64 60.92 -29.60 -26.55
C GLN A 64 61.92 -30.10 -25.50
N PRO A 65 63.20 -29.74 -25.58
CA PRO A 65 64.24 -30.11 -24.60
C PRO A 65 64.15 -29.26 -23.34
N GLY A 66 64.72 -29.77 -22.22
CA GLY A 66 64.87 -29.09 -20.95
C GLY A 66 63.86 -29.50 -19.88
N ASP A 67 64.28 -29.36 -18.63
CA ASP A 67 63.49 -29.80 -17.45
C ASP A 67 62.14 -29.17 -17.34
N PHE A 68 62.03 -27.89 -17.67
CA PHE A 68 60.73 -27.18 -17.67
C PHE A 68 59.74 -27.77 -18.66
N ALA A 69 60.19 -28.05 -19.91
CA ALA A 69 59.34 -28.66 -20.93
C ALA A 69 58.97 -30.11 -20.53
N TRP A 70 59.88 -30.82 -19.88
CA TRP A 70 59.65 -32.16 -19.37
C TRP A 70 58.49 -32.20 -18.34
N TRP A 71 58.52 -31.29 -17.35
CA TRP A 71 57.47 -31.23 -16.33
C TRP A 71 56.13 -30.76 -16.92
N ILE A 72 56.15 -29.73 -17.76
CA ILE A 72 54.90 -29.22 -18.38
C ILE A 72 54.23 -30.26 -19.29
N SER A 73 55.00 -30.94 -20.11
CA SER A 73 54.46 -31.97 -21.05
C SER A 73 53.71 -33.09 -20.29
N ARG A 74 54.27 -33.56 -19.19
CA ARG A 74 53.65 -34.63 -18.38
C ARG A 74 52.45 -34.12 -17.64
N SER A 75 52.56 -32.96 -16.98
CA SER A 75 51.44 -32.30 -16.29
C SER A 75 50.30 -31.94 -17.25
N ALA A 76 50.60 -31.40 -18.41
CA ALA A 76 49.64 -31.06 -19.44
C ALA A 76 48.89 -32.31 -19.98
N LYS A 77 49.65 -33.41 -20.19
CA LYS A 77 49.01 -34.63 -20.66
C LYS A 77 48.13 -35.31 -19.63
N PHE A 78 48.57 -35.35 -18.37
CA PHE A 78 47.75 -35.79 -17.25
C PHE A 78 46.49 -34.91 -17.11
N GLY A 79 46.67 -33.57 -17.11
CA GLY A 79 45.57 -32.62 -17.06
C GLY A 79 44.57 -32.80 -18.20
N SER A 80 45.03 -33.08 -19.43
CA SER A 80 44.13 -33.33 -20.58
C SER A 80 43.16 -34.46 -20.33
N TYR A 81 43.62 -35.59 -19.76
CA TYR A 81 42.73 -36.72 -19.43
C TYR A 81 41.88 -36.43 -18.19
N LEU A 82 42.46 -35.83 -17.16
CA LEU A 82 41.74 -35.49 -15.91
C LEU A 82 40.60 -34.49 -16.16
N PHE A 83 40.90 -33.39 -16.83
CA PHE A 83 39.90 -32.33 -17.04
C PHE A 83 38.83 -32.74 -18.05
N ALA A 84 39.10 -33.64 -18.98
CA ALA A 84 38.06 -34.26 -19.82
C ALA A 84 37.03 -35.01 -18.98
N LEU A 85 37.44 -35.77 -17.97
CA LEU A 85 36.52 -36.48 -17.07
C LEU A 85 35.80 -35.51 -16.12
N THR A 86 36.49 -34.49 -15.62
CA THR A 86 35.89 -33.52 -14.67
C THR A 86 34.90 -32.57 -15.33
N VAL A 87 35.05 -32.23 -16.62
CA VAL A 87 33.99 -31.50 -17.38
C VAL A 87 32.70 -32.33 -17.43
N ILE A 88 32.82 -33.64 -17.80
CA ILE A 88 31.68 -34.52 -17.85
C ILE A 88 31.06 -34.75 -16.46
N TYR A 89 31.89 -34.76 -15.41
CA TYR A 89 31.41 -34.84 -14.02
C TYR A 89 30.66 -33.56 -13.61
N SER A 90 31.18 -32.39 -13.93
CA SER A 90 30.52 -31.11 -13.66
C SER A 90 29.20 -31.00 -14.39
N PHE A 91 29.13 -31.46 -15.63
CA PHE A 91 27.88 -31.57 -16.38
C PHE A 91 26.92 -32.60 -15.77
N ASN A 92 27.39 -33.69 -15.20
CA ASN A 92 26.55 -34.62 -14.44
C ASN A 92 25.93 -33.96 -13.20
N VAL A 93 26.68 -33.15 -12.50
CA VAL A 93 26.17 -32.35 -11.35
C VAL A 93 25.10 -31.37 -11.81
N PHE A 94 25.33 -30.67 -12.92
CA PHE A 94 24.34 -29.81 -13.55
C PHE A 94 23.05 -30.55 -13.90
N LEU A 95 23.13 -31.73 -14.52
CA LEU A 95 21.96 -32.55 -14.83
C LEU A 95 21.21 -33.02 -13.57
N CYS A 96 21.91 -33.33 -12.49
CA CYS A 96 21.29 -33.67 -11.21
C CYS A 96 20.47 -32.52 -10.64
N ASP A 97 21.01 -31.30 -10.68
CA ASP A 97 20.32 -30.10 -10.26
C ASP A 97 19.09 -29.79 -11.12
N LEU A 98 19.27 -29.82 -12.45
CA LEU A 98 18.19 -29.57 -13.41
C LEU A 98 17.01 -30.54 -13.22
N ILE A 99 17.30 -31.85 -13.10
CA ILE A 99 16.26 -32.86 -12.97
C ILE A 99 15.54 -32.76 -11.63
N LYS A 100 16.26 -32.44 -10.56
CA LYS A 100 15.68 -32.28 -9.24
C LYS A 100 14.77 -31.05 -9.16
N HIS A 101 15.23 -29.90 -9.63
CA HIS A 101 14.55 -28.63 -9.44
C HIS A 101 13.54 -28.29 -10.55
N GLU A 102 13.89 -28.55 -11.82
CA GLU A 102 13.02 -28.20 -12.95
C GLU A 102 12.07 -29.35 -13.34
N CYS A 103 12.57 -30.61 -13.28
CA CYS A 103 11.74 -31.75 -13.67
C CYS A 103 10.94 -32.34 -12.50
N GLY A 104 11.08 -31.82 -11.28
CA GLY A 104 10.32 -32.22 -10.09
C GLY A 104 10.64 -33.65 -9.63
N ALA A 105 11.85 -34.18 -9.88
CA ALA A 105 12.23 -35.50 -9.43
C ALA A 105 12.52 -35.53 -7.93
N LYS A 106 11.80 -36.37 -7.17
CA LYS A 106 11.99 -36.51 -5.71
C LYS A 106 13.38 -37.04 -5.32
N LYS A 107 14.03 -37.85 -6.20
CA LYS A 107 15.35 -38.44 -5.97
C LYS A 107 16.18 -38.33 -7.25
N ILE A 108 17.50 -38.23 -7.11
CA ILE A 108 18.45 -38.26 -8.23
C ILE A 108 18.34 -39.60 -8.95
N PRO A 109 18.18 -39.61 -10.30
CA PRO A 109 18.11 -40.81 -11.08
C PRO A 109 19.34 -41.75 -10.86
N LEU A 110 19.10 -43.06 -10.80
CA LEU A 110 20.16 -44.03 -10.58
C LEU A 110 21.23 -43.97 -11.68
N ILE A 111 20.82 -43.68 -12.92
CA ILE A 111 21.72 -43.52 -14.07
C ILE A 111 22.79 -42.44 -13.79
N LEU A 112 22.43 -41.29 -13.24
CA LEU A 112 23.40 -40.23 -12.93
C LEU A 112 24.31 -40.58 -11.75
N LYS A 113 23.88 -41.44 -10.82
CA LYS A 113 24.73 -41.97 -9.76
C LYS A 113 25.74 -42.97 -10.33
N ILE A 114 25.31 -43.84 -11.26
CA ILE A 114 26.19 -44.78 -11.99
C ILE A 114 27.23 -44.00 -12.81
N THR A 115 26.80 -42.95 -13.53
CA THR A 115 27.71 -42.06 -14.27
C THR A 115 28.82 -41.50 -13.39
N LYS A 116 28.48 -41.06 -12.17
CA LYS A 116 29.44 -40.56 -11.20
C LYS A 116 30.49 -41.63 -10.80
N LEU A 117 30.03 -42.86 -10.62
CA LEU A 117 30.92 -44.00 -10.29
C LEU A 117 31.87 -44.36 -11.45
N VAL A 118 31.34 -44.37 -12.70
CA VAL A 118 32.14 -44.62 -13.91
C VAL A 118 33.23 -43.58 -14.08
N LEU A 119 32.91 -42.28 -13.87
CA LEU A 119 33.90 -41.19 -13.95
C LEU A 119 34.97 -41.31 -12.85
N LEU A 120 34.58 -41.66 -11.63
CA LEU A 120 35.52 -41.85 -10.53
C LEU A 120 36.48 -43.01 -10.83
N LEU A 121 35.98 -44.14 -11.37
CA LEU A 121 36.81 -45.26 -11.82
C LEU A 121 37.77 -44.81 -12.92
N GLY A 122 37.33 -43.98 -13.88
CA GLY A 122 38.18 -43.39 -14.91
C GLY A 122 39.35 -42.57 -14.35
N VAL A 123 39.11 -41.81 -13.30
CA VAL A 123 40.19 -41.07 -12.59
C VAL A 123 41.12 -42.02 -11.87
N CYS A 124 40.66 -43.07 -11.21
CA CYS A 124 41.50 -44.08 -10.57
C CYS A 124 42.42 -44.76 -11.58
N VAL A 125 41.90 -45.18 -12.72
CA VAL A 125 42.69 -45.81 -13.79
C VAL A 125 43.71 -44.82 -14.40
N LEU A 126 43.34 -43.53 -14.52
CA LEU A 126 44.26 -42.47 -14.96
C LEU A 126 45.47 -42.33 -13.98
N ILE A 127 45.21 -42.37 -12.68
CA ILE A 127 46.27 -42.26 -11.66
C ILE A 127 47.19 -43.50 -11.75
N VAL A 128 46.63 -44.72 -11.83
CA VAL A 128 47.39 -45.94 -11.99
C VAL A 128 48.24 -45.92 -13.28
N SER A 129 47.68 -45.32 -14.34
CA SER A 129 48.36 -45.17 -15.63
C SER A 129 49.63 -44.32 -15.56
N GLN A 130 49.76 -43.43 -14.57
CA GLN A 130 51.00 -42.62 -14.38
C GLN A 130 52.18 -43.51 -14.00
N PHE A 131 51.94 -44.61 -13.28
CA PHE A 131 52.99 -45.53 -12.81
C PHE A 131 53.24 -46.70 -13.78
N THR A 132 52.26 -47.04 -14.58
CA THR A 132 52.31 -48.21 -15.47
C THR A 132 52.55 -47.88 -16.93
N GLY A 133 52.51 -46.62 -17.32
CA GLY A 133 52.55 -46.19 -18.72
C GLY A 133 51.35 -46.65 -19.56
N PHE A 134 50.24 -47.10 -18.92
CA PHE A 134 49.11 -47.72 -19.59
C PHE A 134 48.42 -46.84 -20.64
N TYR A 135 48.22 -45.55 -20.37
CA TYR A 135 47.61 -44.62 -21.33
C TYR A 135 48.63 -43.98 -22.25
N TYR A 136 49.85 -43.66 -21.73
CA TYR A 136 50.88 -43.00 -22.47
C TYR A 136 52.23 -43.07 -21.73
N THR A 137 53.30 -42.91 -22.48
CA THR A 137 54.65 -42.77 -21.98
C THR A 137 55.36 -41.58 -22.66
N PHE A 138 56.48 -41.16 -22.09
CA PHE A 138 57.38 -40.17 -22.71
C PHE A 138 58.76 -40.78 -22.76
N ASP A 139 59.48 -40.57 -23.88
CA ASP A 139 60.89 -40.93 -24.02
C ASP A 139 61.81 -39.86 -23.41
N ASP A 140 63.14 -40.09 -23.45
CA ASP A 140 64.14 -39.18 -22.91
C ASP A 140 64.21 -37.87 -23.71
N ALA A 141 63.81 -37.84 -24.96
CA ALA A 141 63.69 -36.67 -25.81
C ALA A 141 62.35 -35.93 -25.65
N ASN A 142 61.58 -36.23 -24.60
CA ASN A 142 60.25 -35.65 -24.29
C ASN A 142 59.19 -35.87 -25.38
N ASN A 143 59.33 -36.92 -26.23
CA ASN A 143 58.31 -37.26 -27.21
C ASN A 143 57.24 -38.14 -26.58
N TYR A 144 55.99 -37.88 -26.95
CA TYR A 144 54.82 -38.59 -26.48
C TYR A 144 54.59 -39.91 -27.25
N HIS A 145 54.48 -41.01 -26.52
CA HIS A 145 54.13 -42.33 -27.07
C HIS A 145 52.79 -42.79 -26.52
N ARG A 146 51.99 -43.42 -27.41
CA ARG A 146 50.66 -43.91 -27.06
C ARG A 146 50.78 -45.25 -26.35
N GLY A 147 50.20 -45.37 -25.14
CA GLY A 147 50.07 -46.61 -24.41
C GLY A 147 48.95 -47.52 -24.95
N SER A 148 49.03 -48.81 -24.63
CA SER A 148 48.04 -49.82 -25.02
C SER A 148 46.63 -49.57 -24.51
N GLY A 149 46.48 -48.92 -23.34
CA GLY A 149 45.21 -48.60 -22.67
C GLY A 149 44.54 -47.31 -23.13
N ARG A 150 45.12 -46.58 -24.10
CA ARG A 150 44.58 -45.28 -24.54
C ARG A 150 43.08 -45.32 -24.94
N THR A 151 42.66 -46.39 -25.61
CA THR A 151 41.24 -46.58 -26.02
C THR A 151 40.32 -46.70 -24.81
N ILE A 152 40.78 -47.30 -23.72
CA ILE A 152 40.03 -47.42 -22.46
C ILE A 152 39.81 -46.03 -21.80
N ALA A 153 40.77 -45.09 -21.93
CA ALA A 153 40.60 -43.74 -21.43
C ALA A 153 39.40 -43.05 -22.07
N TYR A 154 39.19 -43.19 -23.37
CA TYR A 154 38.03 -42.64 -24.08
C TYR A 154 36.74 -43.38 -23.74
N LEU A 155 36.79 -44.68 -23.40
CA LEU A 155 35.62 -45.50 -23.08
C LEU A 155 34.89 -44.94 -21.83
N PHE A 156 35.60 -44.54 -20.79
CA PHE A 156 34.97 -43.91 -19.60
C PHE A 156 34.20 -42.65 -19.94
N SER A 157 34.72 -41.77 -20.78
CA SER A 157 34.04 -40.57 -21.26
C SER A 157 32.83 -40.91 -22.11
N LEU A 158 32.93 -41.80 -23.07
CA LEU A 158 31.85 -42.22 -23.97
C LEU A 158 30.68 -42.88 -23.22
N VAL A 159 30.99 -43.85 -22.31
CA VAL A 159 29.96 -44.49 -21.48
C VAL A 159 29.25 -43.48 -20.59
N SER A 160 29.98 -42.53 -19.99
CA SER A 160 29.39 -41.50 -19.15
C SER A 160 28.46 -40.58 -19.94
N LEU A 161 28.86 -40.11 -21.12
CA LEU A 161 28.05 -39.30 -22.01
C LEU A 161 26.81 -40.05 -22.52
N ALA A 162 26.95 -41.36 -22.85
CA ALA A 162 25.80 -42.18 -23.24
C ALA A 162 24.78 -42.36 -22.09
N LEU A 163 25.23 -42.60 -20.87
CA LEU A 163 24.35 -42.66 -19.69
C LEU A 163 23.64 -41.32 -19.43
N GLN A 164 24.34 -40.19 -19.57
CA GLN A 164 23.76 -38.87 -19.46
C GLN A 164 22.71 -38.61 -20.55
N LEU A 165 22.98 -39.03 -21.81
CA LEU A 165 22.02 -38.91 -22.90
C LEU A 165 20.74 -39.70 -22.64
N ILE A 166 20.87 -40.95 -22.17
CA ILE A 166 19.71 -41.78 -21.78
C ILE A 166 18.87 -41.05 -20.72
N CYS A 167 19.53 -40.48 -19.71
CA CYS A 167 18.85 -39.72 -18.67
C CYS A 167 18.12 -38.50 -19.23
N VAL A 168 18.74 -37.72 -20.11
CA VAL A 168 18.15 -36.57 -20.79
C VAL A 168 16.93 -36.98 -21.62
N ILE A 169 16.99 -38.10 -22.34
CA ILE A 169 15.86 -38.62 -23.12
C ILE A 169 14.70 -39.04 -22.19
N GLN A 170 14.96 -39.67 -21.06
CA GLN A 170 13.91 -40.03 -20.08
C GLN A 170 13.17 -38.82 -19.54
N TYR A 171 13.85 -37.71 -19.32
CA TYR A 171 13.27 -36.48 -18.78
C TYR A 171 12.95 -35.43 -19.87
N TYR A 172 13.08 -35.76 -21.15
CA TYR A 172 12.97 -34.83 -22.28
C TYR A 172 11.72 -33.96 -22.24
N LYS A 173 10.56 -34.52 -21.92
CA LYS A 173 9.29 -33.75 -21.87
C LYS A 173 9.25 -32.71 -20.76
N LYS A 174 9.99 -32.92 -19.68
CA LYS A 174 9.99 -32.07 -18.46
C LYS A 174 11.09 -31.01 -18.47
N ILE A 175 12.14 -31.18 -19.27
CA ILE A 175 13.22 -30.18 -19.39
C ILE A 175 12.68 -28.92 -20.07
N PRO A 176 13.07 -27.71 -19.64
CA PRO A 176 12.69 -26.44 -20.30
C PRO A 176 13.07 -26.43 -21.77
N ARG A 177 12.17 -25.87 -22.61
CA ARG A 177 12.28 -25.97 -24.08
C ARG A 177 13.62 -25.49 -24.64
N LYS A 178 14.15 -24.38 -24.12
CA LYS A 178 15.34 -23.70 -24.66
C LYS A 178 16.64 -24.42 -24.34
N ILE A 179 16.74 -25.03 -23.17
CA ILE A 179 17.95 -25.77 -22.78
C ILE A 179 17.98 -27.23 -23.28
N LYS A 180 16.88 -27.76 -23.81
CA LYS A 180 16.87 -29.15 -24.39
C LYS A 180 17.92 -29.34 -25.45
N ILE A 181 17.93 -28.46 -26.45
CA ILE A 181 18.83 -28.56 -27.60
C ILE A 181 20.31 -28.40 -27.18
N PRO A 182 20.69 -27.33 -26.41
CA PRO A 182 22.06 -27.19 -25.92
C PRO A 182 22.58 -28.37 -25.10
N ILE A 183 21.74 -28.97 -24.24
CA ILE A 183 22.11 -30.15 -23.45
C ILE A 183 22.42 -31.35 -24.36
N ILE A 184 21.59 -31.62 -25.37
CA ILE A 184 21.79 -32.70 -26.30
C ILE A 184 23.04 -32.46 -27.16
N LEU A 185 23.23 -31.24 -27.64
CA LEU A 185 24.38 -30.84 -28.44
C LEU A 185 25.69 -30.94 -27.64
N PHE A 186 25.66 -30.57 -26.34
CA PHE A 186 26.81 -30.73 -25.43
C PHE A 186 27.30 -32.18 -25.34
N ILE A 187 26.39 -33.15 -25.48
CA ILE A 187 26.74 -34.58 -25.45
C ILE A 187 27.15 -35.06 -26.82
N ILE A 188 26.39 -34.77 -27.88
CA ILE A 188 26.55 -35.41 -29.21
C ILE A 188 27.73 -34.83 -29.97
N ILE A 189 27.91 -33.49 -30.00
CA ILE A 189 28.94 -32.83 -30.82
C ILE A 189 30.36 -33.26 -30.41
N PRO A 190 30.74 -33.27 -29.12
CA PRO A 190 32.05 -33.76 -28.71
C PRO A 190 32.28 -35.22 -29.04
N CYS A 191 31.24 -36.09 -28.95
CA CYS A 191 31.36 -37.50 -29.34
C CYS A 191 31.69 -37.66 -30.83
N ILE A 192 30.98 -36.90 -31.70
CA ILE A 192 31.27 -36.88 -33.14
C ILE A 192 32.69 -36.36 -33.40
N ALA A 193 33.08 -35.27 -32.72
CA ALA A 193 34.41 -34.70 -32.93
C ALA A 193 35.55 -35.61 -32.50
N VAL A 194 35.40 -36.35 -31.39
CA VAL A 194 36.38 -37.33 -30.93
C VAL A 194 36.53 -38.51 -31.93
N THR A 195 35.42 -38.99 -32.52
CA THR A 195 35.51 -40.04 -33.55
C THR A 195 36.20 -39.52 -34.83
N MET A 196 35.86 -38.27 -35.26
CA MET A 196 36.53 -37.63 -36.40
C MET A 196 38.03 -37.38 -36.16
N GLN A 197 38.42 -37.06 -34.94
CA GLN A 197 39.82 -36.84 -34.53
C GLN A 197 40.66 -38.11 -34.71
N GLY A 198 40.02 -39.28 -34.67
CA GLY A 198 40.70 -40.58 -34.99
C GLY A 198 41.19 -40.62 -36.41
N VAL A 199 40.44 -40.05 -37.35
CA VAL A 199 40.76 -39.96 -38.79
C VAL A 199 41.75 -38.85 -39.09
N TRP A 200 41.55 -37.66 -38.48
CA TRP A 200 42.37 -36.47 -38.72
C TRP A 200 43.41 -36.30 -37.61
N LYS A 201 44.58 -36.85 -37.84
CA LYS A 201 45.69 -36.78 -36.89
C LYS A 201 46.20 -35.32 -36.76
N GLY A 202 46.45 -34.87 -35.52
CA GLY A 202 47.03 -33.56 -35.23
C GLY A 202 46.01 -32.45 -34.89
N LEU A 203 44.71 -32.68 -35.01
CA LEU A 203 43.67 -31.75 -34.59
C LEU A 203 43.05 -32.16 -33.26
N TYR A 204 42.82 -31.18 -32.35
CA TYR A 204 42.22 -31.39 -31.03
C TYR A 204 40.71 -31.07 -31.06
N LEU A 205 40.00 -31.63 -32.08
CA LEU A 205 38.59 -31.33 -32.33
C LEU A 205 37.66 -31.65 -31.14
N GLY A 206 37.91 -32.80 -30.47
CA GLY A 206 37.10 -33.17 -29.32
C GLY A 206 37.17 -32.18 -28.17
N VAL A 207 38.36 -31.65 -27.89
CA VAL A 207 38.55 -30.65 -26.84
C VAL A 207 37.89 -29.31 -27.21
N MET A 208 38.15 -28.81 -28.41
CA MET A 208 37.58 -27.54 -28.89
C MET A 208 36.06 -27.56 -28.91
N THR A 209 35.46 -28.68 -29.36
CA THR A 209 33.99 -28.83 -29.41
C THR A 209 33.39 -28.95 -28.02
N THR A 210 34.05 -29.68 -27.08
CA THR A 210 33.58 -29.76 -25.68
C THR A 210 33.53 -28.37 -25.04
N VAL A 211 34.60 -27.59 -25.17
CA VAL A 211 34.68 -26.23 -24.66
C VAL A 211 33.72 -25.28 -25.38
N GLY A 212 33.61 -25.34 -26.72
CA GLY A 212 32.66 -24.55 -27.46
C GLY A 212 31.22 -24.84 -27.06
N MET A 213 30.89 -26.11 -26.77
CA MET A 213 29.55 -26.50 -26.32
C MET A 213 29.26 -26.10 -24.86
N SER A 214 30.28 -26.01 -23.98
CA SER A 214 30.08 -25.46 -22.62
C SER A 214 29.67 -23.97 -22.69
N ILE A 215 30.30 -23.18 -23.56
CA ILE A 215 29.95 -21.79 -23.81
C ILE A 215 28.51 -21.68 -24.34
N VAL A 216 28.15 -22.49 -25.32
CA VAL A 216 26.78 -22.53 -25.87
C VAL A 216 25.77 -22.85 -24.77
N LEU A 217 26.04 -23.89 -23.97
CA LEU A 217 25.17 -24.30 -22.86
C LEU A 217 24.98 -23.11 -21.87
N TYR A 218 26.05 -22.43 -21.50
CA TYR A 218 25.98 -21.25 -20.63
C TYR A 218 25.08 -20.16 -21.21
N VAL A 219 25.26 -19.79 -22.47
CA VAL A 219 24.46 -18.73 -23.13
C VAL A 219 22.97 -19.06 -23.07
N PHE A 220 22.59 -20.29 -23.36
CA PHE A 220 21.18 -20.68 -23.32
C PHE A 220 20.60 -20.75 -21.90
N ILE A 221 21.40 -21.12 -20.90
CA ILE A 221 20.98 -21.11 -19.49
C ILE A 221 20.73 -19.68 -19.03
N ILE A 222 21.61 -18.73 -19.36
CA ILE A 222 21.42 -17.32 -19.02
C ILE A 222 20.20 -16.72 -19.74
N GLN A 223 19.99 -17.09 -21.01
CA GLN A 223 18.83 -16.63 -21.76
C GLN A 223 17.51 -17.13 -21.14
N GLU A 224 17.41 -18.41 -20.75
CA GLU A 224 16.23 -18.95 -20.08
C GLU A 224 15.96 -18.24 -18.75
N MET A 225 17.02 -18.05 -17.95
CA MET A 225 16.93 -17.33 -16.68
C MET A 225 16.42 -15.90 -16.85
N ASN A 226 16.95 -15.17 -17.83
CA ASN A 226 16.53 -13.78 -18.08
C ASN A 226 15.04 -13.68 -18.46
N GLU A 227 14.55 -14.66 -19.25
CA GLU A 227 13.12 -14.70 -19.60
C GLU A 227 12.23 -15.07 -18.41
N GLU A 228 12.69 -15.92 -17.50
CA GLU A 228 11.95 -16.20 -16.26
C GLU A 228 11.85 -14.98 -15.38
N VAL A 229 12.96 -14.25 -15.22
CA VAL A 229 12.98 -12.98 -14.46
C VAL A 229 12.05 -11.95 -15.10
N GLU A 230 12.08 -11.81 -16.42
CA GLU A 230 11.20 -10.87 -17.15
C GLU A 230 9.70 -11.23 -16.99
N ARG A 231 9.36 -12.54 -17.07
CA ARG A 231 7.99 -13.01 -16.84
C ARG A 231 7.52 -12.74 -15.42
N ALA A 232 8.37 -13.02 -14.42
CA ALA A 232 8.07 -12.74 -13.02
C ALA A 232 7.85 -11.24 -12.78
N HIS A 233 8.72 -10.39 -13.36
CA HIS A 233 8.59 -8.95 -13.23
C HIS A 233 7.32 -8.40 -13.90
N LYS A 234 6.96 -8.89 -15.09
CA LYS A 234 5.69 -8.51 -15.75
C LYS A 234 4.47 -8.86 -14.89
N LEU A 235 4.46 -10.05 -14.29
CA LEU A 235 3.37 -10.46 -13.41
C LEU A 235 3.29 -9.59 -12.15
N GLU A 236 4.43 -9.26 -11.55
CA GLU A 236 4.51 -8.36 -10.39
C GLU A 236 3.94 -6.97 -10.70
N VAL A 237 4.34 -6.38 -11.83
CA VAL A 237 3.82 -5.08 -12.29
C VAL A 237 2.30 -5.13 -12.53
N GLU A 238 1.80 -6.22 -13.13
CA GLU A 238 0.36 -6.39 -13.35
C GLU A 238 -0.42 -6.47 -12.03
N LEU A 239 0.10 -7.22 -11.05
CA LEU A 239 -0.49 -7.32 -9.71
C LEU A 239 -0.49 -5.96 -9.00
N LEU A 240 0.64 -5.24 -9.02
CA LEU A 240 0.74 -3.91 -8.42
C LEU A 240 -0.27 -2.93 -9.05
N ASN A 241 -0.45 -2.96 -10.36
CA ASN A 241 -1.43 -2.12 -11.04
C ASN A 241 -2.88 -2.47 -10.66
N ARG A 242 -3.20 -3.74 -10.44
CA ARG A 242 -4.53 -4.17 -9.94
C ARG A 242 -4.76 -3.66 -8.51
N TYR A 243 -3.80 -3.86 -7.61
CA TYR A 243 -3.88 -3.35 -6.24
C TYR A 243 -4.01 -1.83 -6.17
N LYS A 244 -3.26 -1.11 -7.03
CA LYS A 244 -3.36 0.35 -7.12
C LYS A 244 -4.78 0.80 -7.48
N LYS A 245 -5.40 0.20 -8.51
CA LYS A 245 -6.78 0.52 -8.92
C LYS A 245 -7.81 0.22 -7.83
N GLU A 246 -7.67 -0.90 -7.14
CA GLU A 246 -8.55 -1.27 -6.03
C GLU A 246 -8.43 -0.30 -4.86
N LEU A 247 -7.19 0.10 -4.54
CA LEU A 247 -6.93 1.10 -3.50
C LEU A 247 -7.51 2.46 -3.86
N GLU A 248 -7.31 2.94 -5.10
CA GLU A 248 -7.87 4.21 -5.59
C GLU A 248 -9.39 4.21 -5.46
N HIS A 249 -10.07 3.13 -5.89
CA HIS A 249 -11.51 2.99 -5.75
C HIS A 249 -11.97 2.98 -4.29
N THR A 250 -11.26 2.29 -3.42
CA THR A 250 -11.56 2.24 -1.98
C THR A 250 -11.39 3.62 -1.33
N VAL A 251 -10.33 4.36 -1.69
CA VAL A 251 -10.10 5.72 -1.20
C VAL A 251 -11.20 6.66 -1.66
N GLU A 252 -11.65 6.56 -2.91
CA GLU A 252 -12.75 7.38 -3.44
C GLU A 252 -14.06 7.14 -2.66
N ILE A 253 -14.44 5.87 -2.44
CA ILE A 253 -15.62 5.51 -1.65
C ILE A 253 -15.52 6.08 -0.24
N ARG A 254 -14.41 5.86 0.46
CA ARG A 254 -14.21 6.33 1.83
C ARG A 254 -14.22 7.84 1.95
N THR A 255 -13.64 8.53 0.96
CA THR A 255 -13.64 10.00 0.92
C THR A 255 -15.07 10.55 0.75
N HIS A 256 -15.88 9.88 -0.11
CA HIS A 256 -17.29 10.25 -0.28
C HIS A 256 -18.09 10.02 1.00
N GLU A 257 -17.97 8.84 1.63
CA GLU A 257 -18.64 8.51 2.90
C GLU A 257 -18.29 9.53 4.00
N LEU A 258 -17.00 9.86 4.13
CA LEU A 258 -16.53 10.84 5.11
C LEU A 258 -17.11 12.24 4.86
N LYS A 259 -17.17 12.68 3.59
CA LYS A 259 -17.76 13.95 3.21
C LYS A 259 -19.25 14.03 3.58
N VAL A 260 -20.00 12.96 3.30
CA VAL A 260 -21.43 12.86 3.66
C VAL A 260 -21.62 12.87 5.18
N ALA A 261 -20.81 12.11 5.91
CA ALA A 261 -20.85 12.08 7.37
C ALA A 261 -20.53 13.45 7.99
N ASN A 262 -19.49 14.14 7.50
CA ASN A 262 -19.12 15.49 7.97
C ASN A 262 -20.21 16.51 7.67
N GLN A 263 -20.83 16.47 6.49
CA GLN A 263 -21.95 17.36 6.16
C GLN A 263 -23.15 17.13 7.08
N LYS A 264 -23.46 15.86 7.40
CA LYS A 264 -24.54 15.50 8.33
C LYS A 264 -24.22 16.01 9.75
N ALA A 265 -22.99 15.83 10.22
CA ALA A 265 -22.55 16.30 11.52
C ALA A 265 -22.64 17.84 11.61
N ALA A 266 -22.16 18.56 10.58
CA ALA A 266 -22.26 20.01 10.51
C ALA A 266 -23.71 20.52 10.55
N ARG A 267 -24.63 19.88 9.80
CA ARG A 267 -26.06 20.23 9.85
C ARG A 267 -26.67 20.01 11.22
N LEU A 268 -26.33 18.92 11.90
CA LEU A 268 -26.83 18.64 13.26
C LEU A 268 -26.31 19.69 14.26
N LEU A 269 -25.06 20.12 14.12
CA LEU A 269 -24.48 21.16 14.97
C LEU A 269 -25.19 22.53 14.77
N LEU A 270 -25.48 22.89 13.53
CA LEU A 270 -26.20 24.11 13.18
C LEU A 270 -27.68 24.13 13.64
N ASN A 271 -28.27 22.95 13.92
CA ASN A 271 -29.61 22.87 14.50
C ASN A 271 -29.60 23.19 16.02
N ILE A 272 -28.43 23.17 16.64
CA ILE A 272 -28.31 23.34 18.10
C ILE A 272 -27.67 24.71 18.45
N LEU A 273 -26.78 25.19 17.60
CA LEU A 273 -25.99 26.40 17.84
C LEU A 273 -26.12 27.41 16.68
N PRO A 274 -26.11 28.72 16.95
CA PRO A 274 -25.95 29.73 15.91
C PRO A 274 -24.71 29.50 15.06
N SER A 275 -24.77 29.87 13.78
CA SER A 275 -23.70 29.55 12.80
C SER A 275 -22.30 30.03 13.20
N ASP A 276 -22.23 31.24 13.77
CA ASP A 276 -20.96 31.86 14.19
C ASP A 276 -20.37 31.12 15.40
N ILE A 277 -21.22 30.73 16.33
CA ILE A 277 -20.83 29.94 17.51
C ILE A 277 -20.40 28.53 17.11
N ALA A 278 -21.12 27.88 16.20
CA ALA A 278 -20.75 26.55 15.68
C ALA A 278 -19.38 26.59 14.96
N ARG A 279 -19.10 27.65 14.20
CA ARG A 279 -17.81 27.85 13.54
C ARG A 279 -16.69 28.03 14.56
N GLU A 280 -16.86 28.95 15.52
CA GLU A 280 -15.87 29.26 16.56
C GLU A 280 -15.55 28.01 17.41
N LEU A 281 -16.56 27.22 17.75
CA LEU A 281 -16.37 25.96 18.49
C LEU A 281 -15.60 24.90 17.68
N THR A 282 -15.78 24.91 16.36
CA THR A 282 -15.09 23.96 15.47
C THR A 282 -13.63 24.38 15.22
N GLU A 283 -13.40 25.71 15.09
CA GLU A 283 -12.04 26.24 14.83
C GLU A 283 -11.19 26.28 16.10
N HIS A 284 -11.82 26.49 17.27
CA HIS A 284 -11.15 26.63 18.58
C HIS A 284 -11.76 25.72 19.65
N PRO A 285 -11.56 24.39 19.56
CA PRO A 285 -12.12 23.43 20.51
C PRO A 285 -11.65 23.71 21.95
N GLY A 286 -12.60 23.87 22.86
CA GLY A 286 -12.31 24.07 24.28
C GLY A 286 -12.18 25.52 24.74
N HIS A 287 -12.32 26.50 23.84
CA HIS A 287 -12.43 27.91 24.22
C HIS A 287 -13.78 28.20 24.87
N VAL A 288 -13.77 29.10 25.85
CA VAL A 288 -15.01 29.65 26.43
C VAL A 288 -15.53 30.70 25.47
N ILE A 289 -16.68 30.43 24.86
CA ILE A 289 -17.33 31.32 23.92
C ILE A 289 -18.30 32.23 24.74
N SER A 290 -17.95 33.49 24.90
CA SER A 290 -18.84 34.48 25.53
C SER A 290 -18.66 35.82 24.85
N LYS A 291 -19.78 36.48 24.48
CA LYS A 291 -19.77 37.75 23.78
C LYS A 291 -20.77 38.70 24.38
N LYS A 292 -20.35 39.94 24.57
CA LYS A 292 -21.16 41.00 25.14
C LYS A 292 -21.92 41.72 24.02
N TYR A 293 -23.21 41.93 24.23
CA TYR A 293 -24.12 42.62 23.31
C TYR A 293 -24.77 43.81 24.03
N PRO A 294 -24.42 45.06 23.66
CA PRO A 294 -24.87 46.24 24.41
C PRO A 294 -26.35 46.60 24.15
N ASN A 295 -26.90 46.21 23.01
CA ASN A 295 -28.23 46.60 22.57
C ASN A 295 -29.06 45.37 22.16
N ALA A 296 -29.20 44.41 23.05
CA ALA A 296 -30.02 43.23 22.82
C ALA A 296 -31.45 43.44 23.38
N THR A 297 -32.40 42.71 22.84
CA THR A 297 -33.76 42.67 23.35
C THR A 297 -34.17 41.23 23.59
N VAL A 298 -34.65 40.93 24.78
CA VAL A 298 -35.06 39.59 25.23
C VAL A 298 -36.57 39.55 25.41
N LEU A 299 -37.16 38.46 24.96
CA LEU A 299 -38.56 38.14 25.14
C LEU A 299 -38.71 36.87 25.96
N PHE A 300 -39.57 36.87 26.93
CA PHE A 300 -40.16 35.70 27.57
C PHE A 300 -41.63 35.61 27.24
N THR A 301 -42.13 34.42 27.01
CA THR A 301 -43.59 34.14 26.96
C THR A 301 -43.88 32.86 27.71
N ASP A 302 -44.97 32.80 28.40
CA ASP A 302 -45.44 31.68 29.24
C ASP A 302 -46.91 31.44 29.04
N ILE A 303 -47.38 30.19 29.26
CA ILE A 303 -48.79 29.83 29.10
C ILE A 303 -49.52 30.11 30.43
N VAL A 304 -50.58 30.90 30.36
CA VAL A 304 -51.44 31.22 31.53
C VAL A 304 -52.10 29.99 32.06
N GLY A 305 -51.86 29.64 33.34
CA GLY A 305 -52.51 28.51 34.00
C GLY A 305 -52.09 27.13 33.48
N PHE A 306 -50.92 27.03 32.86
CA PHE A 306 -50.39 25.76 32.30
C PHE A 306 -50.37 24.62 33.30
N THR A 307 -49.91 24.86 34.53
CA THR A 307 -49.89 23.83 35.61
C THR A 307 -51.26 23.20 35.86
N LYS A 308 -52.31 24.00 35.88
CA LYS A 308 -53.67 23.52 36.07
C LYS A 308 -54.17 22.79 34.83
N MET A 309 -53.88 23.26 33.65
CA MET A 309 -54.27 22.65 32.41
C MET A 309 -53.56 21.33 32.18
N SER A 310 -52.25 21.27 32.40
CA SER A 310 -51.44 20.07 32.22
C SER A 310 -51.83 18.92 33.20
N SER A 311 -52.36 19.26 34.38
CA SER A 311 -52.88 18.25 35.32
C SER A 311 -54.17 17.55 34.83
N LEU A 312 -54.82 18.10 33.84
CA LEU A 312 -56.03 17.53 33.22
C LEU A 312 -55.76 16.73 31.95
N MET A 313 -54.49 16.69 31.51
CA MET A 313 -54.04 16.04 30.29
C MET A 313 -53.03 14.91 30.62
N SER A 314 -52.90 13.94 29.71
CA SER A 314 -51.76 13.01 29.82
C SER A 314 -50.45 13.73 29.50
N ALA A 315 -49.34 13.21 30.02
CA ALA A 315 -48.01 13.75 29.75
C ALA A 315 -47.71 13.82 28.23
N GLU A 316 -48.13 12.80 27.49
CA GLU A 316 -47.96 12.72 26.04
C GLU A 316 -48.77 13.79 25.29
N GLN A 317 -50.02 14.01 25.71
CA GLN A 317 -50.89 15.07 25.17
C GLN A 317 -50.27 16.45 25.44
N THR A 318 -49.77 16.67 26.67
CA THR A 318 -49.13 17.92 27.05
C THR A 318 -47.88 18.20 26.20
N VAL A 319 -46.96 17.22 26.05
CA VAL A 319 -45.76 17.36 25.21
C VAL A 319 -46.14 17.58 23.74
N THR A 320 -47.16 16.87 23.22
CA THR A 320 -47.60 17.03 21.83
C THR A 320 -48.15 18.43 21.57
N MET A 321 -48.95 18.98 22.49
CA MET A 321 -49.48 20.34 22.40
C MET A 321 -48.39 21.37 22.48
N LEU A 322 -47.48 21.27 23.47
CA LEU A 322 -46.32 22.17 23.60
C LEU A 322 -45.45 22.16 22.35
N ASN A 323 -45.18 20.99 21.81
CA ASN A 323 -44.34 20.84 20.61
C ASN A 323 -45.00 21.52 19.39
N LYS A 324 -46.31 21.41 19.20
CA LYS A 324 -47.04 22.13 18.14
C LYS A 324 -46.94 23.62 18.32
N MET A 325 -47.20 24.14 19.52
CA MET A 325 -47.14 25.58 19.82
C MET A 325 -45.69 26.13 19.62
N VAL A 326 -44.69 25.44 20.19
CA VAL A 326 -43.28 25.85 20.06
C VAL A 326 -42.85 25.81 18.57
N SER A 327 -43.30 24.79 17.79
CA SER A 327 -43.01 24.74 16.35
C SER A 327 -43.57 25.95 15.59
N ILE A 328 -44.77 26.42 15.94
CA ILE A 328 -45.36 27.64 15.35
C ILE A 328 -44.50 28.87 15.69
N PHE A 329 -44.04 28.96 16.95
CA PHE A 329 -43.17 30.06 17.40
C PHE A 329 -41.78 30.03 16.73
N ASP A 330 -41.20 28.81 16.56
CA ASP A 330 -39.94 28.62 15.87
C ASP A 330 -40.02 29.01 14.39
N ASP A 331 -41.11 28.66 13.71
CA ASP A 331 -41.34 29.01 12.31
C ASP A 331 -41.48 30.54 12.14
N ARG A 332 -42.12 31.22 13.09
CA ARG A 332 -42.20 32.68 13.11
C ARG A 332 -40.85 33.32 13.41
N ALA A 333 -40.16 32.84 14.43
CA ALA A 333 -38.83 33.32 14.80
C ALA A 333 -37.86 33.25 13.61
N LYS A 334 -37.86 32.14 12.90
CA LYS A 334 -37.04 31.92 11.69
C LYS A 334 -37.40 32.91 10.56
N ARG A 335 -38.67 33.16 10.32
CA ARG A 335 -39.13 34.12 9.27
C ARG A 335 -38.76 35.55 9.60
N GLU A 336 -38.80 35.93 10.87
CA GLU A 336 -38.57 37.31 11.32
C GLU A 336 -37.13 37.56 11.76
N GLY A 337 -36.23 36.52 11.69
CA GLY A 337 -34.83 36.62 12.08
C GLY A 337 -34.63 36.86 13.57
N ILE A 338 -35.46 36.21 14.38
CA ILE A 338 -35.40 36.23 15.85
C ILE A 338 -34.64 34.96 16.29
N GLU A 339 -33.69 35.10 17.18
CA GLU A 339 -32.92 33.97 17.72
C GLU A 339 -33.70 33.34 18.88
N LYS A 340 -34.10 32.08 18.69
CA LYS A 340 -34.63 31.26 19.79
C LYS A 340 -33.47 30.88 20.71
N ILE A 341 -33.60 31.17 21.99
CA ILE A 341 -32.59 30.80 22.97
C ILE A 341 -32.90 29.40 23.53
N LYS A 342 -34.07 29.24 24.16
CA LYS A 342 -34.52 27.97 24.76
C LYS A 342 -35.99 27.99 25.10
N THR A 343 -36.49 26.79 25.47
CA THR A 343 -37.75 26.65 26.19
C THR A 343 -37.46 26.23 27.63
N ILE A 344 -38.22 26.77 28.59
CA ILE A 344 -38.11 26.48 30.02
C ILE A 344 -39.49 26.04 30.50
N GLY A 345 -39.74 24.71 30.48
CA GLY A 345 -41.10 24.19 30.69
C GLY A 345 -42.04 24.63 29.57
N ASP A 346 -43.08 25.39 29.89
CA ASP A 346 -43.99 26.05 28.94
C ASP A 346 -43.60 27.44 28.50
N ALA A 347 -42.55 27.98 29.09
CA ALA A 347 -42.00 29.26 28.71
C ALA A 347 -41.12 29.19 27.46
N TYR A 348 -41.24 30.17 26.56
CA TYR A 348 -40.38 30.30 25.37
C TYR A 348 -39.56 31.58 25.51
N MET A 349 -38.25 31.45 25.30
CA MET A 349 -37.30 32.54 25.38
C MET A 349 -36.64 32.80 24.04
N ALA A 350 -36.68 34.07 23.61
CA ALA A 350 -36.07 34.51 22.36
C ALA A 350 -35.30 35.83 22.57
N ALA A 351 -34.34 36.10 21.69
CA ALA A 351 -33.58 37.32 21.73
C ALA A 351 -33.31 37.89 20.32
N THR A 352 -33.07 39.19 20.27
CA THR A 352 -32.59 39.92 19.09
C THR A 352 -31.39 40.76 19.46
N GLY A 353 -30.67 41.26 18.49
CA GLY A 353 -29.51 42.10 18.77
C GLY A 353 -28.23 41.31 19.12
N LEU A 354 -28.20 39.99 18.78
CA LEU A 354 -27.07 39.10 19.03
C LEU A 354 -26.08 39.03 17.85
N THR A 355 -26.07 40.03 16.98
CA THR A 355 -25.10 40.13 15.88
C THR A 355 -24.33 41.45 15.95
N GLU A 356 -23.11 41.49 15.45
CA GLU A 356 -22.24 42.70 15.51
C GLU A 356 -22.83 43.93 14.81
N ASN A 357 -23.70 43.70 13.83
CA ASN A 357 -24.35 44.73 13.02
C ASN A 357 -25.81 45.00 13.44
N SER A 358 -26.21 44.62 14.67
CA SER A 358 -27.58 44.83 15.13
C SER A 358 -27.78 46.31 15.41
N GLY A 359 -28.48 46.99 14.52
CA GLY A 359 -28.89 48.39 14.67
C GLY A 359 -29.97 48.56 15.72
N SER A 360 -30.45 49.81 15.86
CA SER A 360 -31.51 50.25 16.78
C SER A 360 -32.88 49.55 16.61
N ASP A 361 -33.05 48.69 15.62
CA ASP A 361 -34.30 48.03 15.26
C ASP A 361 -34.61 46.75 16.06
N SER A 362 -33.70 46.31 16.95
CA SER A 362 -33.83 45.03 17.70
C SER A 362 -35.11 45.01 18.54
N ALA A 363 -35.41 46.07 19.25
CA ALA A 363 -36.61 46.19 20.09
C ALA A 363 -37.90 46.23 19.25
N VAL A 364 -37.88 46.95 18.12
CA VAL A 364 -39.02 47.03 17.20
C VAL A 364 -39.37 45.66 16.59
N LYS A 365 -38.35 44.93 16.16
CA LYS A 365 -38.52 43.55 15.65
C LYS A 365 -39.10 42.62 16.70
N MET A 366 -38.62 42.73 17.96
CA MET A 366 -39.12 41.88 19.04
C MET A 366 -40.56 42.14 19.38
N ILE A 367 -41.02 43.42 19.38
CA ILE A 367 -42.43 43.76 19.61
C ILE A 367 -43.32 43.24 18.47
N ARG A 368 -42.88 43.35 17.19
CA ARG A 368 -43.60 42.77 16.06
C ARG A 368 -43.77 41.26 16.20
N PHE A 369 -42.66 40.60 16.54
CA PHE A 369 -42.64 39.16 16.80
C PHE A 369 -43.64 38.82 17.93
N ALA A 370 -43.60 39.50 19.05
CA ALA A 370 -44.51 39.31 20.18
C ALA A 370 -45.98 39.43 19.79
N LYS A 371 -46.34 40.48 19.04
CA LYS A 371 -47.74 40.63 18.50
C LYS A 371 -48.11 39.48 17.58
N GLY A 372 -47.18 39.06 16.74
CA GLY A 372 -47.36 37.88 15.88
C GLY A 372 -47.57 36.60 16.67
N LEU A 373 -46.87 36.37 17.77
CA LEU A 373 -47.08 35.20 18.64
C LEU A 373 -48.52 35.19 19.20
N ILE A 374 -49.05 36.34 19.61
CA ILE A 374 -50.46 36.43 20.07
C ILE A 374 -51.43 36.05 18.96
N GLU A 375 -51.19 36.52 17.73
CA GLU A 375 -52.01 36.16 16.57
C GLU A 375 -51.96 34.64 16.27
N ASP A 376 -50.75 34.05 16.34
CA ASP A 376 -50.56 32.65 16.12
C ASP A 376 -51.27 31.79 17.19
N VAL A 377 -51.21 32.20 18.47
CA VAL A 377 -51.96 31.52 19.53
C VAL A 377 -53.48 31.62 19.32
N LYS A 378 -53.98 32.79 18.89
CA LYS A 378 -55.40 32.93 18.53
C LYS A 378 -55.83 31.96 17.43
N LYS A 379 -55.03 31.83 16.36
CA LYS A 379 -55.28 30.87 15.28
C LYS A 379 -55.14 29.44 15.76
N PHE A 380 -54.17 29.13 16.60
CA PHE A 380 -53.97 27.80 17.15
C PHE A 380 -55.14 27.37 18.03
N ASN A 381 -55.73 28.29 18.77
CA ASN A 381 -56.93 28.08 19.59
C ASN A 381 -58.18 27.69 18.78
N GLU A 382 -58.22 28.00 17.48
CA GLU A 382 -59.32 27.53 16.63
C GLU A 382 -59.27 26.00 16.45
N THR A 383 -58.14 25.39 16.65
CA THR A 383 -57.89 23.94 16.52
C THR A 383 -57.97 23.19 17.85
N LEU A 384 -58.14 23.89 18.96
CA LEU A 384 -58.07 23.33 20.31
C LEU A 384 -59.44 23.37 21.02
N SER A 385 -59.71 22.34 21.80
CA SER A 385 -60.90 22.28 22.66
C SER A 385 -60.78 23.20 23.89
N VAL A 386 -59.54 23.46 24.33
CA VAL A 386 -59.22 24.35 25.49
C VAL A 386 -58.44 25.53 24.93
N LYS A 387 -58.88 26.74 25.19
CA LYS A 387 -58.22 27.98 24.76
C LYS A 387 -56.96 28.22 25.59
N LEU A 388 -55.86 28.48 24.90
CA LEU A 388 -54.61 28.87 25.49
C LEU A 388 -54.50 30.39 25.48
N GLU A 389 -53.96 30.93 26.55
CA GLU A 389 -53.55 32.35 26.65
C GLU A 389 -52.09 32.42 27.01
N ILE A 390 -51.39 33.39 26.47
CA ILE A 390 -49.95 33.61 26.78
C ILE A 390 -49.72 34.98 27.39
N ARG A 391 -48.76 35.07 28.28
CA ARG A 391 -48.15 36.32 28.73
C ARG A 391 -46.88 36.54 27.98
N ILE A 392 -46.57 37.81 27.67
CA ILE A 392 -45.34 38.17 26.98
C ILE A 392 -44.68 39.32 27.70
N GLY A 393 -43.41 39.17 28.10
CA GLY A 393 -42.57 40.18 28.68
C GLY A 393 -41.33 40.49 27.83
N ILE A 394 -41.02 41.76 27.61
CA ILE A 394 -39.89 42.20 26.80
C ILE A 394 -39.06 43.23 27.56
N ASN A 395 -37.73 43.06 27.50
CA ASN A 395 -36.80 44.09 27.98
C ASN A 395 -35.61 44.21 27.03
N SER A 396 -35.10 45.45 26.89
CA SER A 396 -33.94 45.80 26.06
C SER A 396 -32.78 46.28 26.94
N GLY A 397 -31.59 45.91 26.60
CA GLY A 397 -30.37 46.32 27.32
C GLY A 397 -29.17 45.47 27.01
N GLU A 398 -28.12 45.63 27.80
CA GLU A 398 -26.88 44.85 27.67
C GLU A 398 -27.05 43.42 28.20
N LEU A 399 -26.49 42.44 27.49
CA LEU A 399 -26.38 41.08 27.95
C LEU A 399 -25.11 40.42 27.43
N VAL A 400 -24.80 39.23 27.97
CA VAL A 400 -23.75 38.36 27.48
C VAL A 400 -24.42 37.12 26.92
N ALA A 401 -24.07 36.71 25.71
CA ALA A 401 -24.44 35.41 25.13
C ALA A 401 -23.21 34.53 24.99
N GLY A 402 -23.38 33.21 25.12
CA GLY A 402 -22.26 32.32 25.04
C GLY A 402 -22.65 30.84 25.18
N VAL A 403 -21.63 29.97 25.22
CA VAL A 403 -21.80 28.52 25.35
C VAL A 403 -21.24 28.08 26.70
N ILE A 404 -22.08 27.37 27.45
CA ILE A 404 -21.68 26.75 28.70
C ILE A 404 -21.80 25.22 28.58
N GLY A 405 -20.85 24.50 29.17
CA GLY A 405 -20.81 23.06 29.27
C GLY A 405 -19.64 22.43 28.53
N LYS A 406 -19.21 21.24 28.98
CA LYS A 406 -18.13 20.46 28.35
C LYS A 406 -18.67 19.30 27.51
N THR A 407 -19.76 18.69 27.94
CA THR A 407 -20.34 17.51 27.31
C THR A 407 -21.67 17.78 26.62
N LYS A 408 -22.45 18.73 27.14
CA LYS A 408 -23.68 19.24 26.52
C LYS A 408 -23.52 20.75 26.39
N PHE A 409 -23.26 21.22 25.18
CA PHE A 409 -23.16 22.62 24.88
C PHE A 409 -24.55 23.26 24.91
N ILE A 410 -24.72 24.28 25.74
CA ILE A 410 -25.93 25.06 25.84
C ILE A 410 -25.58 26.51 25.48
N TYR A 411 -26.12 26.99 24.37
CA TYR A 411 -26.07 28.40 24.03
C TYR A 411 -27.15 29.13 24.85
N ASP A 412 -26.75 30.13 25.60
CA ASP A 412 -27.65 30.87 26.48
C ASP A 412 -27.25 32.34 26.58
N VAL A 413 -28.10 33.12 27.19
CA VAL A 413 -27.89 34.57 27.44
C VAL A 413 -28.02 34.90 28.92
N TRP A 414 -27.17 35.79 29.39
CA TRP A 414 -27.09 36.19 30.79
C TRP A 414 -27.02 37.70 30.92
N GLY A 415 -27.54 38.21 32.01
CA GLY A 415 -27.49 39.64 32.35
C GLY A 415 -28.76 40.12 33.02
N ASP A 416 -28.69 41.31 33.53
CA ASP A 416 -29.84 42.01 34.15
C ASP A 416 -31.01 42.14 33.16
N THR A 417 -30.71 42.40 31.90
CA THR A 417 -31.69 42.49 30.79
C THR A 417 -32.61 41.26 30.73
N VAL A 418 -32.05 40.07 30.94
CA VAL A 418 -32.78 38.81 30.94
C VAL A 418 -33.72 38.72 32.12
N ASN A 419 -33.24 39.08 33.31
CA ASN A 419 -34.04 39.02 34.53
C ASN A 419 -35.24 40.01 34.49
N VAL A 420 -35.04 41.21 33.96
CA VAL A 420 -36.11 42.20 33.81
C VAL A 420 -37.15 41.74 32.78
N ALA A 421 -36.72 41.15 31.65
CA ALA A 421 -37.63 40.58 30.66
C ALA A 421 -38.55 39.49 31.25
N SER A 422 -37.97 38.56 32.06
CA SER A 422 -38.73 37.55 32.80
C SER A 422 -39.74 38.18 33.80
N ARG A 423 -39.36 39.31 34.44
CA ARG A 423 -40.29 40.03 35.32
C ARG A 423 -41.45 40.70 34.57
N MET A 424 -41.17 41.29 33.42
CA MET A 424 -42.22 41.83 32.54
C MET A 424 -43.23 40.75 32.13
N GLU A 425 -42.74 39.52 31.85
CA GLU A 425 -43.61 38.38 31.54
C GLU A 425 -44.48 38.03 32.78
N SER A 426 -43.85 37.77 33.93
CA SER A 426 -44.56 37.24 35.11
C SER A 426 -45.57 38.22 35.71
N THR A 427 -45.40 39.49 35.46
CA THR A 427 -46.32 40.58 35.91
C THR A 427 -47.24 41.09 34.80
N GLY A 428 -47.14 40.50 33.60
CA GLY A 428 -47.93 40.92 32.46
C GLY A 428 -49.34 40.31 32.44
N ASP A 429 -50.26 40.99 31.70
CA ASP A 429 -51.59 40.50 31.45
C ASP A 429 -51.65 39.47 30.33
N ALA A 430 -52.61 38.56 30.40
CA ALA A 430 -52.83 37.56 29.35
C ALA A 430 -53.14 38.22 28.00
N MET A 431 -52.58 37.69 26.92
CA MET A 431 -52.79 38.11 25.54
C MET A 431 -52.41 39.59 25.27
N ARG A 432 -51.49 40.15 26.08
CA ARG A 432 -50.89 41.49 25.91
C ARG A 432 -49.35 41.43 25.92
N VAL A 433 -48.76 42.37 25.25
CA VAL A 433 -47.27 42.50 25.25
C VAL A 433 -46.88 43.52 26.29
N HIS A 434 -46.15 43.07 27.33
CA HIS A 434 -45.69 43.89 28.44
C HIS A 434 -44.21 44.24 28.27
N VAL A 435 -43.83 45.52 28.28
CA VAL A 435 -42.48 45.93 28.01
C VAL A 435 -41.96 46.82 29.16
N SER A 436 -40.64 46.72 29.38
CA SER A 436 -39.96 47.66 30.31
C SER A 436 -39.85 49.06 29.77
N GLU A 437 -39.56 50.05 30.64
CA GLU A 437 -39.26 51.40 30.26
C GLU A 437 -38.13 51.55 29.26
N ALA A 438 -37.05 50.67 29.39
CA ALA A 438 -35.94 50.66 28.46
C ALA A 438 -36.37 50.28 27.04
N THR A 439 -37.28 49.33 26.89
CA THR A 439 -37.86 48.93 25.59
C THR A 439 -38.81 49.98 25.06
N TYR A 440 -39.64 50.56 25.94
CA TYR A 440 -40.54 51.68 25.59
C TYR A 440 -39.79 52.83 24.97
N ILE A 441 -38.72 53.35 25.62
CA ILE A 441 -37.92 54.47 25.14
C ILE A 441 -37.37 54.18 23.71
N GLN A 442 -37.00 52.96 23.41
CA GLN A 442 -36.44 52.57 22.09
C GLN A 442 -37.54 52.44 21.02
N THR A 443 -38.83 52.29 21.40
CA THR A 443 -39.87 51.86 20.46
C THR A 443 -41.11 52.79 20.47
N LYS A 444 -41.13 53.82 21.32
CA LYS A 444 -42.27 54.73 21.46
C LYS A 444 -42.71 55.46 20.18
N ASP A 445 -41.77 55.67 19.26
CA ASP A 445 -42.06 56.31 17.97
C ASP A 445 -42.60 55.33 16.91
N ALA A 446 -42.48 54.01 17.16
CA ALA A 446 -42.88 52.94 16.24
C ALA A 446 -44.24 52.29 16.63
N PHE A 447 -44.64 52.41 17.91
CA PHE A 447 -45.85 51.76 18.43
C PHE A 447 -46.63 52.69 19.36
N SER A 448 -47.93 52.49 19.43
CA SER A 448 -48.79 53.09 20.40
C SER A 448 -48.82 52.30 21.68
N PHE A 449 -48.50 52.88 22.78
CA PHE A 449 -48.52 52.27 24.10
C PHE A 449 -49.72 52.75 24.93
N THR A 450 -50.24 51.82 25.73
CA THR A 450 -51.30 52.11 26.68
C THR A 450 -50.76 51.78 28.09
N ASP A 451 -51.35 52.45 29.11
CA ASP A 451 -51.11 52.17 30.52
C ASP A 451 -49.65 52.19 30.95
N CYS A 452 -49.24 53.16 31.71
CA CYS A 452 -48.00 53.15 32.45
C CYS A 452 -48.28 52.46 33.81
N VAL A 453 -47.69 51.29 34.02
CA VAL A 453 -47.89 50.51 35.26
C VAL A 453 -46.58 50.47 36.01
N LYS A 454 -46.64 50.60 37.33
CA LYS A 454 -45.47 50.40 38.20
C LYS A 454 -45.39 48.95 38.60
N VAL A 455 -44.23 48.34 38.35
CA VAL A 455 -43.94 46.92 38.65
C VAL A 455 -42.76 46.83 39.61
N GLU A 456 -42.89 46.07 40.67
CA GLU A 456 -41.81 45.83 41.60
C GLU A 456 -40.86 44.78 41.02
N VAL A 457 -39.64 45.16 40.73
CA VAL A 457 -38.60 44.26 40.21
C VAL A 457 -37.60 43.94 41.33
N LYS A 458 -37.49 42.71 41.72
CA LYS A 458 -36.60 42.26 42.81
C LYS A 458 -35.17 42.77 42.60
N GLY A 459 -34.68 43.54 43.57
CA GLY A 459 -33.32 44.11 43.52
C GLY A 459 -33.20 45.44 42.81
N LYS A 460 -34.34 46.03 42.24
CA LYS A 460 -34.37 47.31 41.54
C LYS A 460 -35.43 48.26 42.09
N GLY A 461 -36.36 47.76 42.88
CA GLY A 461 -37.50 48.51 43.34
C GLY A 461 -38.58 48.66 42.27
N GLU A 462 -39.39 49.74 42.39
CA GLU A 462 -40.44 50.08 41.40
C GLU A 462 -39.87 50.57 40.09
N MET A 463 -40.30 49.96 38.98
CA MET A 463 -39.96 50.34 37.60
C MET A 463 -41.24 50.68 36.82
N ASN A 464 -41.16 51.65 35.93
CA ASN A 464 -42.23 51.90 34.95
C ASN A 464 -42.23 50.81 33.87
N SER A 465 -43.41 50.38 33.49
CA SER A 465 -43.63 49.43 32.40
C SER A 465 -44.86 49.78 31.59
N TYR A 466 -44.95 49.25 30.37
CA TYR A 466 -45.98 49.71 29.41
C TYR A 466 -46.54 48.48 28.67
N TYR A 467 -47.77 48.62 28.20
CA TYR A 467 -48.39 47.62 27.31
C TYR A 467 -48.50 48.15 25.87
N VAL A 468 -48.28 47.30 24.90
CA VAL A 468 -48.32 47.64 23.48
C VAL A 468 -49.18 46.63 22.65
#